data_210fae0269daa9affd126fe9c4c13b49
#
_entry.id   210fae0269daa9affd126fe9c4c13b49
#
_cell.length_a   1.000
_cell.length_b   1.000
_cell.length_c   1.000
_cell.angle_alpha   90.00
_cell.angle_beta   90.00
_cell.angle_gamma   90.00
#
_symmetry.space_group_name_H-M   'P 1'
#
loop_
_entity.id
_entity.type
_entity.pdbx_description
1 polymer ?
#
loop_
_entity_poly.entity_id
_entity_poly.type
_entity_poly.pdbx_seq_one_letter_code
_entity_poly.pdbx_strand_id
1 'polypeptide(L)'
;VGADNAQNQLLMGALQTAMPTLPNIFEMAGDRSLMSLALKGDAKMAVGVNAGIMWDINKQWSLGFTYRSKLRMKVNSGSIALKTIDDPAIGQILGQLLQAPQFSTLQNLSSAVVKTELPLPASLTWGVSFRPTPKWEFAVDLQYVLWSAYDRLDVELVNPTDNTTVMTLASDKNYSNTLAVRIGGQYRVCDFLTARMGMYVDESPVSSDYLNPETPSMTKLAYTVGLTLRPTRWLDIDLAYGYVNSADPERTGSYPYTNSVLELAGVGAAQATTDFSGNYTARAHTFSLGLNFRF
;
A
#
# COMPACT_ATOMS: atom_id res chain seq x y z
N VAL A 1 -18.83 -12.62 3.26
CA VAL A 1 -19.62 -12.51 2.01
C VAL A 1 -20.72 -13.57 2.02
N GLY A 2 -21.77 -13.41 2.81
CA GLY A 2 -22.90 -14.35 2.87
C GLY A 2 -24.18 -13.71 2.30
N ALA A 3 -25.25 -14.52 2.12
CA ALA A 3 -26.54 -14.06 1.64
C ALA A 3 -27.16 -12.95 2.53
N ASP A 4 -26.78 -12.90 3.79
CA ASP A 4 -27.28 -11.93 4.78
C ASP A 4 -26.59 -10.56 4.69
N ASN A 5 -25.60 -10.39 3.83
CA ASN A 5 -24.97 -9.10 3.61
C ASN A 5 -25.95 -8.12 2.95
N ALA A 6 -26.16 -6.96 3.57
CA ALA A 6 -27.11 -5.95 3.09
C ALA A 6 -26.88 -5.54 1.62
N GLN A 7 -25.61 -5.45 1.19
CA GLN A 7 -25.28 -5.15 -0.21
C GLN A 7 -25.66 -6.28 -1.16
N ASN A 8 -25.50 -7.54 -0.77
CA ASN A 8 -25.93 -8.68 -1.56
C ASN A 8 -27.45 -8.72 -1.68
N GLN A 9 -28.18 -8.37 -0.62
CA GLN A 9 -29.65 -8.27 -0.66
C GLN A 9 -30.12 -7.14 -1.58
N LEU A 10 -29.47 -5.98 -1.55
CA LEU A 10 -29.76 -4.88 -2.46
C LEU A 10 -29.48 -5.27 -3.93
N LEU A 11 -28.37 -5.94 -4.18
CA LEU A 11 -28.05 -6.42 -5.53
C LEU A 11 -29.06 -7.45 -6.01
N MET A 12 -29.45 -8.41 -5.15
CA MET A 12 -30.51 -9.38 -5.49
C MET A 12 -31.84 -8.71 -5.79
N GLY A 13 -32.22 -7.70 -4.99
CA GLY A 13 -33.44 -6.94 -5.24
C GLY A 13 -33.41 -6.24 -6.61
N ALA A 14 -32.31 -5.60 -6.95
CA ALA A 14 -32.12 -4.97 -8.27
C ALA A 14 -32.15 -5.99 -9.41
N LEU A 15 -31.46 -7.14 -9.24
CA LEU A 15 -31.46 -8.23 -10.23
C LEU A 15 -32.85 -8.85 -10.43
N GLN A 16 -33.60 -9.10 -9.35
CA GLN A 16 -34.94 -9.65 -9.40
C GLN A 16 -35.97 -8.68 -9.96
N THR A 17 -35.72 -7.37 -9.85
CA THR A 17 -36.54 -6.37 -10.54
C THR A 17 -36.41 -6.51 -12.07
N ALA A 18 -35.21 -6.79 -12.55
CA ALA A 18 -34.95 -7.02 -13.99
C ALA A 18 -35.32 -8.44 -14.44
N MET A 19 -35.20 -9.43 -13.56
CA MET A 19 -35.45 -10.85 -13.84
C MET A 19 -36.22 -11.48 -12.67
N PRO A 20 -37.55 -11.37 -12.60
CA PRO A 20 -38.38 -11.79 -11.45
C PRO A 20 -38.23 -13.27 -11.04
N THR A 21 -37.86 -14.12 -11.98
CA THR A 21 -37.69 -15.58 -11.75
C THR A 21 -36.27 -15.96 -11.32
N LEU A 22 -35.38 -14.98 -11.10
CA LEU A 22 -34.02 -15.24 -10.74
C LEU A 22 -33.94 -15.86 -9.33
N PRO A 23 -33.30 -17.06 -9.17
CA PRO A 23 -33.08 -17.64 -7.85
C PRO A 23 -32.03 -16.80 -7.07
N ASN A 24 -32.03 -16.95 -5.75
CA ASN A 24 -31.04 -16.25 -4.93
C ASN A 24 -29.66 -16.86 -5.11
N ILE A 25 -28.89 -16.27 -6.03
CA ILE A 25 -27.53 -16.73 -6.36
C ILE A 25 -26.53 -16.60 -5.22
N PHE A 26 -26.75 -15.66 -4.28
CA PHE A 26 -25.90 -15.52 -3.10
C PHE A 26 -26.13 -16.62 -2.09
N GLU A 27 -27.38 -17.04 -1.91
CA GLU A 27 -27.73 -18.18 -1.07
C GLU A 27 -27.17 -19.49 -1.65
N MET A 28 -27.25 -19.67 -2.97
CA MET A 28 -26.65 -20.82 -3.67
C MET A 28 -25.11 -20.82 -3.57
N ALA A 29 -24.47 -19.67 -3.60
CA ALA A 29 -23.02 -19.54 -3.51
C ALA A 29 -22.50 -19.75 -2.07
N GLY A 30 -23.31 -19.46 -1.05
CA GLY A 30 -22.91 -19.46 0.35
C GLY A 30 -21.78 -18.43 0.59
N ASP A 31 -20.66 -18.88 1.18
CA ASP A 31 -19.48 -18.03 1.45
C ASP A 31 -18.53 -17.89 0.25
N ARG A 32 -18.85 -18.51 -0.89
CA ARG A 32 -18.02 -18.44 -2.10
C ARG A 32 -18.24 -17.13 -2.85
N SER A 33 -17.16 -16.58 -3.41
CA SER A 33 -17.24 -15.40 -4.27
C SER A 33 -17.87 -15.74 -5.62
N LEU A 34 -18.94 -15.05 -6.01
CA LEU A 34 -19.62 -15.23 -7.29
C LEU A 34 -18.75 -14.88 -8.50
N MET A 35 -18.00 -13.79 -8.35
CA MET A 35 -17.11 -13.26 -9.38
C MET A 35 -15.87 -12.66 -8.74
N SER A 36 -14.75 -12.76 -9.43
CA SER A 36 -13.51 -12.09 -9.06
C SER A 36 -12.87 -11.43 -10.27
N LEU A 37 -12.35 -10.23 -10.07
CA LEU A 37 -11.65 -9.45 -11.07
C LEU A 37 -10.16 -9.48 -10.74
N ALA A 38 -9.36 -10.05 -11.63
CA ALA A 38 -7.91 -10.03 -11.52
C ALA A 38 -7.33 -9.04 -12.53
N LEU A 39 -6.61 -8.05 -12.03
CA LEU A 39 -5.93 -7.04 -12.83
C LEU A 39 -4.43 -7.39 -12.86
N LYS A 40 -3.84 -7.41 -14.05
CA LYS A 40 -2.40 -7.61 -14.25
C LYS A 40 -1.87 -6.52 -15.18
N GLY A 41 -0.68 -6.02 -14.88
CA GLY A 41 -0.05 -5.05 -15.75
C GLY A 41 1.41 -4.86 -15.41
N ASP A 42 2.20 -4.58 -16.43
CA ASP A 42 3.61 -4.25 -16.28
C ASP A 42 3.78 -2.75 -16.28
N ALA A 43 4.42 -2.25 -15.23
CA ALA A 43 4.74 -0.83 -15.15
C ALA A 43 5.84 -0.48 -16.16
N LYS A 44 5.66 0.62 -16.88
CA LYS A 44 6.71 1.17 -17.71
C LYS A 44 7.88 1.67 -16.87
N MET A 45 9.06 1.69 -17.44
CA MET A 45 10.24 2.24 -16.80
C MET A 45 9.96 3.69 -16.38
N ALA A 46 10.17 3.96 -15.08
CA ALA A 46 10.10 5.29 -14.51
C ALA A 46 11.50 5.78 -14.17
N VAL A 47 11.80 7.01 -14.48
CA VAL A 47 13.10 7.61 -14.22
C VAL A 47 12.97 8.69 -13.16
N GLY A 48 13.88 8.67 -12.20
CA GLY A 48 13.97 9.67 -11.15
C GLY A 48 15.41 10.04 -10.85
N VAL A 49 15.57 11.14 -10.15
CA VAL A 49 16.86 11.67 -9.73
C VAL A 49 17.00 11.51 -8.22
N ASN A 50 18.17 11.05 -7.81
CA ASN A 50 18.60 11.05 -6.42
C ASN A 50 19.90 11.84 -6.34
N ALA A 51 19.93 12.89 -5.53
CA ALA A 51 21.08 13.75 -5.36
C ALA A 51 21.33 13.94 -3.85
N GLY A 52 22.57 13.94 -3.46
CA GLY A 52 22.96 14.14 -2.06
C GLY A 52 24.29 14.86 -1.93
N ILE A 53 24.45 15.51 -0.82
CA ILE A 53 25.71 16.15 -0.42
C ILE A 53 26.01 15.72 1.03
N MET A 54 27.27 15.43 1.27
CA MET A 54 27.78 15.17 2.61
C MET A 54 28.95 16.12 2.86
N TRP A 55 28.98 16.73 4.02
CA TRP A 55 29.99 17.68 4.43
C TRP A 55 30.53 17.32 5.82
N ASP A 56 31.81 16.95 5.87
CA ASP A 56 32.54 16.78 7.11
C ASP A 56 33.06 18.13 7.56
N ILE A 57 32.40 18.77 8.53
CA ILE A 57 32.77 20.07 9.07
C ILE A 57 34.14 19.94 9.77
N ASN A 58 34.31 18.85 10.50
CA ASN A 58 35.56 18.48 11.19
C ASN A 58 35.55 16.97 11.48
N LYS A 59 36.54 16.48 12.24
CA LYS A 59 36.66 15.06 12.62
C LYS A 59 35.48 14.53 13.46
N GLN A 60 34.69 15.42 14.05
CA GLN A 60 33.60 15.06 14.95
C GLN A 60 32.25 15.24 14.33
N TRP A 61 32.04 16.21 13.44
CA TRP A 61 30.76 16.59 12.89
C TRP A 61 30.68 16.38 11.38
N SER A 62 29.66 15.65 10.96
CA SER A 62 29.29 15.49 9.56
C SER A 62 27.83 15.86 9.36
N LEU A 63 27.52 16.54 8.26
CA LEU A 63 26.17 16.88 7.82
C LEU A 63 25.86 16.15 6.51
N GLY A 64 24.64 15.71 6.36
CA GLY A 64 24.15 15.09 5.14
C GLY A 64 22.84 15.72 4.70
N PHE A 65 22.67 15.84 3.38
CA PHE A 65 21.40 16.20 2.78
C PHE A 65 21.18 15.32 1.55
N THR A 66 19.95 14.79 1.41
CA THR A 66 19.58 13.98 0.24
C THR A 66 18.21 14.40 -0.26
N TYR A 67 18.10 14.53 -1.57
CA TYR A 67 16.85 14.72 -2.29
C TYR A 67 16.59 13.53 -3.20
N ARG A 68 15.41 12.94 -3.12
CA ARG A 68 14.90 11.95 -4.06
C ARG A 68 13.68 12.50 -4.77
N SER A 69 13.70 12.48 -6.09
CA SER A 69 12.57 12.99 -6.88
C SER A 69 11.36 12.09 -6.83
N LYS A 70 10.20 12.67 -7.08
CA LYS A 70 8.96 11.92 -7.34
C LYS A 70 9.15 11.00 -8.56
N LEU A 71 8.61 9.79 -8.48
CA LEU A 71 8.50 8.85 -9.59
C LEU A 71 7.02 8.61 -9.92
N ARG A 72 6.72 8.34 -11.19
CA ARG A 72 5.39 7.95 -11.63
C ARG A 72 5.48 6.63 -12.34
N MET A 73 4.96 5.58 -11.69
CA MET A 73 4.88 4.26 -12.28
C MET A 73 3.58 4.16 -13.07
N LYS A 74 3.68 3.98 -14.39
CA LYS A 74 2.53 3.93 -15.29
C LYS A 74 2.35 2.53 -15.85
N VAL A 75 1.15 2.01 -15.74
CA VAL A 75 0.68 0.83 -16.46
C VAL A 75 -0.26 1.31 -17.56
N ASN A 76 0.07 1.05 -18.82
CA ASN A 76 -0.72 1.55 -19.95
C ASN A 76 -1.42 0.43 -20.74
N SER A 77 -1.08 -0.83 -20.47
CA SER A 77 -1.55 -2.01 -21.20
C SER A 77 -1.70 -3.23 -20.30
N GLY A 78 -2.34 -3.02 -19.15
CA GLY A 78 -2.68 -4.13 -18.28
C GLY A 78 -3.84 -4.96 -18.85
N SER A 79 -3.97 -6.20 -18.40
CA SER A 79 -5.03 -7.13 -18.76
C SER A 79 -5.98 -7.35 -17.61
N ILE A 80 -7.23 -7.70 -17.95
CA ILE A 80 -8.29 -8.04 -17.02
C ILE A 80 -8.61 -9.50 -17.19
N ALA A 81 -8.76 -10.22 -16.09
CA ALA A 81 -9.33 -11.56 -16.06
C ALA A 81 -10.52 -11.57 -15.12
N LEU A 82 -11.70 -11.73 -15.68
CA LEU A 82 -12.93 -11.97 -14.95
C LEU A 82 -13.06 -13.48 -14.73
N LYS A 83 -13.13 -13.92 -13.48
CA LYS A 83 -13.37 -15.31 -13.11
C LYS A 83 -14.73 -15.39 -12.42
N THR A 84 -15.58 -16.27 -12.88
CA THR A 84 -16.85 -16.63 -12.22
C THR A 84 -16.61 -17.82 -11.30
N ILE A 85 -17.55 -18.02 -10.37
CA ILE A 85 -17.58 -19.18 -9.50
C ILE A 85 -17.52 -20.48 -10.30
N ASP A 86 -16.74 -21.45 -9.82
CA ASP A 86 -16.67 -22.80 -10.41
C ASP A 86 -17.86 -23.64 -9.91
N ASP A 87 -19.04 -23.29 -10.41
CA ASP A 87 -20.32 -23.96 -10.16
C ASP A 87 -21.16 -23.89 -11.43
N PRO A 88 -21.47 -25.03 -12.08
CA PRO A 88 -22.16 -25.04 -13.37
C PRO A 88 -23.56 -24.38 -13.34
N ALA A 89 -24.32 -24.57 -12.24
CA ALA A 89 -25.67 -24.01 -12.12
C ALA A 89 -25.62 -22.49 -11.96
N ILE A 90 -24.76 -21.99 -11.06
CA ILE A 90 -24.57 -20.55 -10.87
C ILE A 90 -23.91 -19.93 -12.09
N GLY A 91 -22.97 -20.61 -12.72
CA GLY A 91 -22.28 -20.15 -13.93
C GLY A 91 -23.23 -19.94 -15.10
N GLN A 92 -24.22 -20.80 -15.30
CA GLN A 92 -25.27 -20.59 -16.31
C GLN A 92 -26.12 -19.35 -16.01
N ILE A 93 -26.56 -19.19 -14.77
CA ILE A 93 -27.32 -18.02 -14.32
C ILE A 93 -26.55 -16.73 -14.54
N LEU A 94 -25.28 -16.70 -14.09
CA LEU A 94 -24.39 -15.55 -14.28
C LEU A 94 -24.15 -15.26 -15.77
N GLY A 95 -24.02 -16.29 -16.61
CA GLY A 95 -23.85 -16.15 -18.04
C GLY A 95 -25.09 -15.50 -18.70
N GLN A 96 -26.30 -15.84 -18.26
CA GLN A 96 -27.53 -15.21 -18.72
C GLN A 96 -27.68 -13.77 -18.20
N LEU A 97 -27.38 -13.54 -16.94
CA LEU A 97 -27.37 -12.20 -16.33
C LEU A 97 -26.41 -11.24 -17.04
N LEU A 98 -25.21 -11.70 -17.34
CA LEU A 98 -24.20 -10.89 -18.03
C LEU A 98 -24.62 -10.52 -19.45
N GLN A 99 -25.55 -11.25 -20.08
CA GLN A 99 -26.10 -10.89 -21.40
C GLN A 99 -27.18 -9.81 -21.34
N ALA A 100 -27.72 -9.49 -20.17
CA ALA A 100 -28.72 -8.45 -20.04
C ALA A 100 -28.12 -7.05 -20.32
N PRO A 101 -28.88 -6.15 -20.99
CA PRO A 101 -28.35 -4.84 -21.43
C PRO A 101 -27.73 -3.98 -20.33
N GLN A 102 -28.26 -4.06 -19.10
CA GLN A 102 -27.75 -3.32 -17.94
C GLN A 102 -26.34 -3.76 -17.53
N PHE A 103 -25.88 -4.95 -17.93
CA PHE A 103 -24.53 -5.47 -17.67
C PHE A 103 -23.61 -5.40 -18.89
N SER A 104 -23.98 -4.66 -19.93
CA SER A 104 -23.16 -4.47 -21.14
C SER A 104 -21.76 -3.93 -20.80
N THR A 105 -21.63 -3.11 -19.76
CA THR A 105 -20.34 -2.63 -19.26
C THR A 105 -19.46 -3.79 -18.76
N LEU A 106 -20.03 -4.77 -18.04
CA LEU A 106 -19.29 -5.94 -17.55
C LEU A 106 -18.82 -6.86 -18.69
N GLN A 107 -19.63 -6.98 -19.77
CA GLN A 107 -19.22 -7.71 -20.97
C GLN A 107 -17.99 -7.07 -21.63
N ASN A 108 -17.97 -5.75 -21.72
CA ASN A 108 -16.87 -5.00 -22.30
C ASN A 108 -15.60 -5.02 -21.45
N LEU A 109 -15.71 -5.35 -20.14
CA LEU A 109 -14.54 -5.45 -19.26
C LEU A 109 -13.55 -6.54 -19.69
N SER A 110 -14.03 -7.66 -20.22
CA SER A 110 -13.17 -8.78 -20.63
C SER A 110 -12.19 -8.41 -21.75
N SER A 111 -12.54 -7.41 -22.56
CA SER A 111 -11.70 -6.90 -23.65
C SER A 111 -11.00 -5.58 -23.31
N ALA A 112 -11.30 -5.00 -22.16
CA ALA A 112 -10.73 -3.73 -21.75
C ALA A 112 -9.25 -3.84 -21.35
N VAL A 113 -8.53 -2.75 -21.49
CA VAL A 113 -7.14 -2.59 -21.09
C VAL A 113 -7.09 -1.77 -19.81
N VAL A 114 -6.26 -2.20 -18.87
CA VAL A 114 -6.02 -1.49 -17.59
C VAL A 114 -4.99 -0.39 -17.79
N LYS A 115 -5.34 0.81 -17.38
CA LYS A 115 -4.41 1.94 -17.25
C LYS A 115 -4.43 2.45 -15.82
N THR A 116 -3.27 2.67 -15.25
CA THR A 116 -3.14 3.26 -13.92
C THR A 116 -1.81 3.97 -13.76
N GLU A 117 -1.76 4.95 -12.87
CA GLU A 117 -0.53 5.65 -12.50
C GLU A 117 -0.38 5.63 -10.98
N LEU A 118 0.72 5.04 -10.49
CA LEU A 118 1.09 5.06 -9.08
C LEU A 118 2.20 6.11 -8.86
N PRO A 119 1.90 7.24 -8.21
CA PRO A 119 2.90 8.22 -7.86
C PRO A 119 3.66 7.80 -6.59
N LEU A 120 4.98 7.65 -6.70
CA LEU A 120 5.88 7.52 -5.56
C LEU A 120 6.36 8.91 -5.15
N PRO A 121 6.24 9.31 -3.88
CA PRO A 121 6.52 10.67 -3.45
C PRO A 121 8.00 11.03 -3.52
N ALA A 122 8.28 12.32 -3.66
CA ALA A 122 9.61 12.86 -3.43
C ALA A 122 9.92 12.87 -1.93
N SER A 123 11.21 12.84 -1.58
CA SER A 123 11.65 12.96 -0.19
C SER A 123 12.89 13.80 -0.05
N LEU A 124 12.98 14.49 1.08
CA LEU A 124 14.11 15.28 1.54
C LEU A 124 14.59 14.66 2.84
N THR A 125 15.88 14.44 2.97
CA THR A 125 16.47 13.90 4.20
C THR A 125 17.64 14.78 4.63
N TRP A 126 17.64 15.16 5.89
CA TRP A 126 18.74 15.86 6.57
C TRP A 126 19.30 14.95 7.65
N GLY A 127 20.61 14.78 7.67
CA GLY A 127 21.30 13.98 8.64
C GLY A 127 22.41 14.74 9.32
N VAL A 128 22.62 14.48 10.60
CA VAL A 128 23.73 14.98 11.40
C VAL A 128 24.38 13.80 12.10
N SER A 129 25.69 13.67 11.98
CA SER A 129 26.48 12.71 12.75
C SER A 129 27.47 13.45 13.64
N PHE A 130 27.59 12.98 14.89
CA PHE A 130 28.51 13.50 15.90
C PHE A 130 29.38 12.40 16.50
N ARG A 131 30.68 12.54 16.38
CA ARG A 131 31.73 11.61 16.88
C ARG A 131 32.58 12.28 17.94
N PRO A 132 32.11 12.35 19.22
CA PRO A 132 32.89 13.01 20.29
C PRO A 132 34.23 12.33 20.56
N THR A 133 34.30 11.02 20.34
CA THR A 133 35.51 10.22 20.49
C THR A 133 35.59 9.16 19.39
N PRO A 134 36.73 8.49 19.15
CA PRO A 134 36.83 7.38 18.20
C PRO A 134 35.95 6.17 18.52
N LYS A 135 35.38 6.10 19.74
CA LYS A 135 34.55 5.00 20.20
C LYS A 135 33.06 5.29 20.08
N TRP A 136 32.63 6.55 20.12
CA TRP A 136 31.24 6.96 20.12
C TRP A 136 30.86 7.67 18.83
N GLU A 137 29.71 7.30 18.29
CA GLU A 137 29.07 8.05 17.21
C GLU A 137 27.57 8.12 17.49
N PHE A 138 26.99 9.30 17.30
CA PHE A 138 25.56 9.56 17.38
C PHE A 138 25.10 10.11 16.04
N ALA A 139 23.88 9.76 15.62
CA ALA A 139 23.30 10.28 14.40
C ALA A 139 21.82 10.63 14.61
N VAL A 140 21.41 11.69 13.95
CA VAL A 140 19.99 12.11 13.88
C VAL A 140 19.67 12.35 12.42
N ASP A 141 18.56 11.77 11.95
CA ASP A 141 18.02 12.00 10.61
C ASP A 141 16.59 12.53 10.69
N LEU A 142 16.30 13.52 9.87
CA LEU A 142 14.97 14.04 9.60
C LEU A 142 14.63 13.76 8.14
N GLN A 143 13.58 13.01 7.89
CA GLN A 143 13.11 12.71 6.54
C GLN A 143 11.71 13.27 6.33
N TYR A 144 11.58 14.21 5.40
CA TYR A 144 10.30 14.76 4.99
C TYR A 144 9.87 14.11 3.66
N VAL A 145 8.69 13.49 3.66
CA VAL A 145 8.16 12.76 2.51
C VAL A 145 6.91 13.48 1.99
N LEU A 146 6.93 13.81 0.71
CA LEU A 146 5.88 14.58 0.02
C LEU A 146 4.74 13.66 -0.43
N TRP A 147 4.08 12.98 0.53
CA TRP A 147 2.99 12.04 0.29
C TRP A 147 1.73 12.68 -0.31
N SER A 148 1.56 14.01 -0.22
CA SER A 148 0.48 14.74 -0.90
C SER A 148 0.48 14.53 -2.42
N ALA A 149 1.55 13.97 -2.98
CA ALA A 149 1.59 13.53 -4.36
C ALA A 149 0.68 12.31 -4.64
N TYR A 150 0.27 11.57 -3.61
CA TYR A 150 -0.63 10.43 -3.69
C TYR A 150 -2.01 10.79 -3.15
N ASP A 151 -2.70 11.62 -3.91
CA ASP A 151 -4.01 12.13 -3.61
C ASP A 151 -5.11 11.12 -3.96
N ARG A 152 -4.95 10.42 -5.10
CA ARG A 152 -5.93 9.49 -5.63
C ARG A 152 -5.23 8.38 -6.42
N LEU A 153 -5.81 7.19 -6.38
CA LEU A 153 -5.48 6.07 -7.26
C LEU A 153 -6.65 5.79 -8.19
N ASP A 154 -6.46 6.04 -9.47
CA ASP A 154 -7.41 5.70 -10.50
C ASP A 154 -6.91 4.48 -11.28
N VAL A 155 -7.77 3.49 -11.40
CA VAL A 155 -7.58 2.35 -12.31
C VAL A 155 -8.63 2.46 -13.39
N GLU A 156 -8.22 2.93 -14.55
CA GLU A 156 -9.08 3.11 -15.72
C GLU A 156 -9.12 1.84 -16.54
N LEU A 157 -10.33 1.39 -16.86
CA LEU A 157 -10.61 0.30 -17.76
C LEU A 157 -11.03 0.90 -19.08
N VAL A 158 -10.21 0.75 -20.11
CA VAL A 158 -10.37 1.45 -21.41
C VAL A 158 -10.59 0.45 -22.53
N ASN A 159 -11.48 0.80 -23.44
CA ASN A 159 -11.65 0.06 -24.68
C ASN A 159 -10.38 0.21 -25.54
N PRO A 160 -9.71 -0.89 -25.96
CA PRO A 160 -8.48 -0.82 -26.73
C PRO A 160 -8.66 -0.25 -28.16
N THR A 161 -9.88 -0.23 -28.69
CA THR A 161 -10.16 0.19 -30.08
C THR A 161 -10.23 1.72 -30.22
N ASP A 162 -10.94 2.38 -29.30
CA ASP A 162 -11.21 3.82 -29.35
C ASP A 162 -10.70 4.61 -28.16
N ASN A 163 -10.04 3.95 -27.20
CA ASN A 163 -9.57 4.51 -25.93
C ASN A 163 -10.67 5.16 -25.06
N THR A 164 -11.92 4.83 -25.28
CA THR A 164 -12.99 5.29 -24.39
C THR A 164 -12.90 4.59 -23.05
N THR A 165 -13.13 5.34 -21.96
CA THR A 165 -13.17 4.77 -20.62
C THR A 165 -14.46 3.99 -20.44
N VAL A 166 -14.35 2.70 -20.21
CA VAL A 166 -15.46 1.80 -19.92
C VAL A 166 -15.89 1.96 -18.45
N MET A 167 -14.89 2.03 -17.56
CA MET A 167 -15.09 2.15 -16.11
C MET A 167 -13.83 2.72 -15.46
N THR A 168 -13.99 3.47 -14.39
CA THR A 168 -12.91 3.90 -13.52
C THR A 168 -13.13 3.37 -12.11
N LEU A 169 -12.17 2.61 -11.60
CA LEU A 169 -12.11 2.24 -10.20
C LEU A 169 -11.25 3.29 -9.50
N ALA A 170 -11.90 4.20 -8.80
CA ALA A 170 -11.26 5.32 -8.13
C ALA A 170 -11.15 5.06 -6.64
N SER A 171 -10.00 5.37 -6.05
CA SER A 171 -9.77 5.31 -4.61
C SER A 171 -9.08 6.58 -4.16
N ASP A 172 -9.82 7.43 -3.47
CA ASP A 172 -9.27 8.64 -2.89
C ASP A 172 -8.34 8.26 -1.74
N LYS A 173 -7.14 8.83 -1.76
CA LYS A 173 -6.10 8.57 -0.74
C LYS A 173 -5.88 9.79 0.14
N ASN A 174 -5.91 10.99 -0.43
CA ASN A 174 -5.74 12.26 0.29
C ASN A 174 -4.60 12.23 1.31
N TYR A 175 -3.44 11.69 0.87
CA TYR A 175 -2.30 11.54 1.76
C TYR A 175 -1.69 12.90 2.09
N SER A 176 -1.33 13.10 3.34
CA SER A 176 -0.62 14.27 3.82
C SER A 176 0.89 14.03 3.87
N ASN A 177 1.67 15.11 3.74
CA ASN A 177 3.12 15.03 3.89
C ASN A 177 3.49 14.62 5.31
N THR A 178 4.55 13.83 5.44
CA THR A 178 4.97 13.25 6.72
C THR A 178 6.41 13.57 7.06
N LEU A 179 6.69 13.56 8.35
CA LEU A 179 8.03 13.64 8.91
C LEU A 179 8.39 12.32 9.59
N ALA A 180 9.55 11.78 9.26
CA ALA A 180 10.16 10.72 10.03
C ALA A 180 11.42 11.22 10.73
N VAL A 181 11.54 10.92 12.01
CA VAL A 181 12.68 11.28 12.85
C VAL A 181 13.37 10.01 13.30
N ARG A 182 14.67 9.93 13.06
CA ARG A 182 15.50 8.78 13.47
C ARG A 182 16.66 9.28 14.33
N ILE A 183 16.91 8.58 15.41
CA ILE A 183 18.03 8.84 16.33
C ILE A 183 18.74 7.53 16.59
N GLY A 184 20.04 7.52 16.48
CA GLY A 184 20.82 6.33 16.74
C GLY A 184 22.21 6.65 17.30
N GLY A 185 22.82 5.62 17.88
CA GLY A 185 24.18 5.71 18.34
C GLY A 185 24.89 4.37 18.26
N GLN A 186 26.20 4.44 18.14
CA GLN A 186 27.07 3.27 18.22
C GLN A 186 28.20 3.51 19.20
N TYR A 187 28.63 2.41 19.82
CA TYR A 187 29.77 2.37 20.71
C TYR A 187 30.68 1.22 20.33
N ARG A 188 31.96 1.54 20.05
CA ARG A 188 33.02 0.55 19.87
C ARG A 188 33.51 0.11 21.25
N VAL A 189 33.01 -1.05 21.70
CA VAL A 189 33.39 -1.62 23.01
C VAL A 189 34.87 -2.00 22.97
N CYS A 190 35.30 -2.72 21.94
CA CYS A 190 36.67 -3.11 21.65
C CYS A 190 36.80 -3.33 20.12
N ASP A 191 37.98 -3.73 19.65
CA ASP A 191 38.24 -3.95 18.23
C ASP A 191 37.38 -5.10 17.66
N PHE A 192 37.00 -6.05 18.50
CA PHE A 192 36.15 -7.19 18.14
C PHE A 192 34.66 -6.83 18.13
N LEU A 193 34.19 -5.90 18.96
CA LEU A 193 32.76 -5.67 19.21
C LEU A 193 32.38 -4.20 19.08
N THR A 194 31.35 -3.93 18.24
CA THR A 194 30.63 -2.65 18.21
C THR A 194 29.16 -2.89 18.52
N ALA A 195 28.60 -2.14 19.47
CA ALA A 195 27.18 -2.16 19.80
C ALA A 195 26.47 -0.93 19.20
N ARG A 196 25.20 -1.10 18.78
CA ARG A 196 24.35 -0.04 18.23
C ARG A 196 22.98 -0.07 18.86
N MET A 197 22.39 1.11 18.97
CA MET A 197 20.98 1.25 19.33
C MET A 197 20.37 2.44 18.60
N GLY A 198 19.06 2.39 18.37
CA GLY A 198 18.36 3.47 17.71
C GLY A 198 16.87 3.40 17.95
N MET A 199 16.22 4.51 17.66
CA MET A 199 14.77 4.61 17.64
C MET A 199 14.33 5.50 16.48
N TYR A 200 13.12 5.30 16.00
CA TYR A 200 12.51 6.22 15.05
C TYR A 200 11.01 6.36 15.26
N VAL A 201 10.52 7.52 14.86
CA VAL A 201 9.10 7.80 14.68
C VAL A 201 8.89 8.08 13.19
N ASP A 202 7.88 7.45 12.60
CA ASP A 202 7.49 7.62 11.20
C ASP A 202 5.99 7.91 11.14
N GLU A 203 5.64 9.15 10.80
CA GLU A 203 4.25 9.60 10.76
C GLU A 203 3.47 8.89 9.66
N SER A 204 2.19 8.61 9.92
CA SER A 204 1.29 8.08 8.91
C SER A 204 0.84 9.19 7.97
N PRO A 205 0.91 9.00 6.64
CA PRO A 205 0.34 9.95 5.68
C PRO A 205 -1.20 9.86 5.59
N VAL A 206 -1.81 8.82 6.14
CA VAL A 206 -3.24 8.53 6.00
C VAL A 206 -4.00 9.15 7.16
N SER A 207 -5.04 9.94 6.88
CA SER A 207 -5.98 10.40 7.91
C SER A 207 -6.95 9.27 8.31
N SER A 208 -7.65 9.42 9.43
CA SER A 208 -8.65 8.45 9.89
C SER A 208 -9.77 8.21 8.88
N ASP A 209 -10.15 9.26 8.13
CA ASP A 209 -11.24 9.22 7.15
C ASP A 209 -10.90 8.42 5.88
N TYR A 210 -9.61 8.16 5.65
CA TYR A 210 -9.10 7.39 4.50
C TYR A 210 -8.40 6.10 4.92
N LEU A 211 -8.43 5.77 6.22
CA LEU A 211 -7.82 4.56 6.73
C LEU A 211 -8.70 3.35 6.40
N ASN A 212 -8.19 2.45 5.60
CA ASN A 212 -8.91 1.29 5.10
C ASN A 212 -8.06 0.01 5.18
N PRO A 213 -8.67 -1.19 5.05
CA PRO A 213 -7.97 -2.46 5.10
C PRO A 213 -6.95 -2.67 3.98
N GLU A 214 -7.11 -2.01 2.83
CA GLU A 214 -6.23 -2.13 1.68
C GLU A 214 -4.85 -1.50 1.96
N THR A 215 -4.85 -0.33 2.59
CA THR A 215 -3.64 0.43 2.90
C THR A 215 -3.64 0.92 4.34
N PRO A 216 -3.65 0.01 5.33
CA PRO A 216 -3.65 0.40 6.72
C PRO A 216 -2.29 1.02 7.07
N SER A 217 -2.27 2.32 7.31
CA SER A 217 -1.06 3.03 7.70
C SER A 217 -1.26 3.73 9.03
N MET A 218 -0.31 3.56 9.92
CA MET A 218 -0.29 4.13 11.26
C MET A 218 1.05 4.78 11.52
N THR A 219 1.07 5.81 12.36
CA THR A 219 2.33 6.33 12.89
C THR A 219 3.07 5.23 13.63
N LYS A 220 4.32 4.99 13.24
CA LYS A 220 5.14 3.89 13.76
C LYS A 220 6.17 4.41 14.72
N LEU A 221 6.35 3.71 15.81
CA LEU A 221 7.44 3.87 16.75
C LEU A 221 8.29 2.61 16.73
N ALA A 222 9.59 2.75 16.48
CA ALA A 222 10.49 1.61 16.40
C ALA A 222 11.70 1.76 17.30
N TYR A 223 12.14 0.64 17.84
CA TYR A 223 13.34 0.49 18.63
C TYR A 223 14.24 -0.54 17.96
N THR A 224 15.52 -0.24 17.87
CA THR A 224 16.49 -1.11 17.21
C THR A 224 17.73 -1.32 18.08
N VAL A 225 18.28 -2.51 18.04
CA VAL A 225 19.56 -2.84 18.62
C VAL A 225 20.38 -3.63 17.62
N GLY A 226 21.70 -3.48 17.66
CA GLY A 226 22.60 -4.16 16.74
C GLY A 226 23.97 -4.40 17.31
N LEU A 227 24.63 -5.43 16.81
CA LEU A 227 26.01 -5.78 17.16
C LEU A 227 26.78 -6.05 15.87
N THR A 228 28.04 -5.56 15.83
CA THR A 228 29.01 -6.01 14.83
C THR A 228 30.11 -6.76 15.57
N LEU A 229 30.32 -8.00 15.14
CA LEU A 229 31.42 -8.86 15.58
C LEU A 229 32.50 -8.88 14.50
N ARG A 230 33.74 -8.68 14.86
CA ARG A 230 34.94 -8.72 13.98
C ARG A 230 35.86 -9.84 14.37
N PRO A 231 35.52 -11.12 14.07
CA PRO A 231 36.34 -12.26 14.47
C PRO A 231 37.74 -12.26 13.80
N THR A 232 37.83 -11.64 12.63
CA THR A 232 39.09 -11.48 11.88
C THR A 232 39.14 -10.09 11.23
N ARG A 233 40.30 -9.71 10.69
CA ARG A 233 40.46 -8.41 10.01
C ARG A 233 39.67 -8.31 8.69
N TRP A 234 39.30 -9.44 8.10
CA TRP A 234 38.63 -9.52 6.81
C TRP A 234 37.15 -9.85 6.91
N LEU A 235 36.58 -10.11 8.11
CA LEU A 235 35.17 -10.47 8.28
C LEU A 235 34.52 -9.66 9.40
N ASP A 236 33.42 -8.96 9.06
CA ASP A 236 32.45 -8.42 10.01
C ASP A 236 31.15 -9.21 9.93
N ILE A 237 30.59 -9.55 11.07
CA ILE A 237 29.28 -10.19 11.23
C ILE A 237 28.38 -9.17 11.92
N ASP A 238 27.33 -8.72 11.22
CA ASP A 238 26.35 -7.78 11.73
C ASP A 238 25.07 -8.52 12.12
N LEU A 239 24.63 -8.32 13.35
CA LEU A 239 23.36 -8.81 13.88
C LEU A 239 22.51 -7.60 14.24
N ALA A 240 21.25 -7.60 13.84
CA ALA A 240 20.33 -6.54 14.24
C ALA A 240 18.94 -7.11 14.56
N TYR A 241 18.31 -6.47 15.53
CA TYR A 241 16.94 -6.70 15.91
C TYR A 241 16.19 -5.36 15.95
N GLY A 242 14.98 -5.35 15.43
CA GLY A 242 14.08 -4.21 15.48
C GLY A 242 12.69 -4.62 15.95
N TYR A 243 12.11 -3.80 16.79
CA TYR A 243 10.71 -3.88 17.21
C TYR A 243 9.99 -2.62 16.73
N VAL A 244 8.95 -2.81 15.92
CA VAL A 244 8.10 -1.75 15.40
C VAL A 244 6.71 -1.92 15.96
N ASN A 245 6.13 -0.84 16.43
CA ASN A 245 4.80 -0.81 17.01
C ASN A 245 4.04 0.43 16.48
N SER A 246 2.74 0.35 16.39
CA SER A 246 1.87 1.49 16.17
C SER A 246 1.98 2.46 17.36
N ALA A 247 2.20 3.76 17.10
CA ALA A 247 2.21 4.79 18.14
C ALA A 247 0.82 5.00 18.75
N ASP A 248 -0.22 4.78 17.93
CA ASP A 248 -1.60 4.69 18.39
C ASP A 248 -2.03 3.21 18.34
N PRO A 249 -2.19 2.56 19.50
CA PRO A 249 -2.49 1.13 19.57
C PRO A 249 -3.90 0.77 19.07
N GLU A 250 -4.82 1.73 19.01
CA GLU A 250 -6.22 1.52 18.62
C GLU A 250 -6.69 2.59 17.65
N ARG A 251 -5.94 2.80 16.56
CA ARG A 251 -6.33 3.78 15.57
C ARG A 251 -7.59 3.34 14.86
N THR A 252 -8.66 4.09 15.08
CA THR A 252 -9.94 3.89 14.41
C THR A 252 -9.93 4.59 13.06
N GLY A 253 -10.41 3.89 12.04
CA GLY A 253 -10.66 4.43 10.71
C GLY A 253 -12.07 4.15 10.25
N SER A 254 -12.61 5.05 9.43
CA SER A 254 -13.86 4.88 8.71
C SER A 254 -13.63 5.33 7.28
N TYR A 255 -13.83 4.43 6.32
CA TYR A 255 -13.61 4.71 4.91
C TYR A 255 -14.89 4.40 4.12
N PRO A 256 -15.52 5.39 3.48
CA PRO A 256 -16.68 5.15 2.64
C PRO A 256 -16.24 4.40 1.37
N TYR A 257 -16.79 3.22 1.16
CA TYR A 257 -16.56 2.39 -0.01
C TYR A 257 -17.82 2.28 -0.82
N THR A 258 -17.80 2.73 -2.08
CA THR A 258 -18.90 2.57 -3.01
C THR A 258 -18.70 1.33 -3.87
N ASN A 259 -19.67 0.43 -3.84
CA ASN A 259 -19.65 -0.79 -4.63
C ASN A 259 -20.11 -0.50 -6.06
N SER A 260 -19.16 -0.39 -6.98
CA SER A 260 -19.41 -0.08 -8.38
C SER A 260 -20.30 -1.12 -9.09
N VAL A 261 -20.35 -2.37 -8.59
CA VAL A 261 -21.24 -3.40 -9.15
C VAL A 261 -22.71 -3.10 -8.81
N LEU A 262 -22.99 -2.58 -7.62
CA LEU A 262 -24.33 -2.13 -7.24
C LEU A 262 -24.77 -0.92 -8.06
N GLU A 263 -23.89 0.04 -8.30
CA GLU A 263 -24.17 1.18 -9.16
C GLU A 263 -24.49 0.75 -10.60
N LEU A 264 -23.71 -0.19 -11.15
CA LEU A 264 -23.98 -0.78 -12.48
C LEU A 264 -25.30 -1.53 -12.53
N ALA A 265 -25.74 -2.11 -11.40
CA ALA A 265 -27.06 -2.76 -11.30
C ALA A 265 -28.22 -1.77 -11.09
N GLY A 266 -27.93 -0.45 -11.09
CA GLY A 266 -28.95 0.60 -10.94
C GLY A 266 -29.29 0.95 -9.49
N VAL A 267 -28.52 0.47 -8.52
CA VAL A 267 -28.64 0.88 -7.11
C VAL A 267 -28.04 2.27 -6.95
N GLY A 268 -28.76 3.18 -6.30
CA GLY A 268 -28.27 4.56 -6.09
C GLY A 268 -26.98 4.59 -5.26
N ALA A 269 -26.08 5.53 -5.55
CA ALA A 269 -24.77 5.65 -4.93
C ALA A 269 -24.80 5.64 -3.39
N ALA A 270 -25.78 6.30 -2.77
CA ALA A 270 -25.94 6.33 -1.32
C ALA A 270 -26.21 4.94 -0.71
N GLN A 271 -26.91 4.06 -1.42
CA GLN A 271 -27.22 2.70 -0.99
C GLN A 271 -26.09 1.72 -1.36
N ALA A 272 -25.33 2.04 -2.42
CA ALA A 272 -24.16 1.28 -2.83
C ALA A 272 -22.93 1.57 -1.98
N THR A 273 -22.96 2.62 -1.15
CA THR A 273 -21.86 3.00 -0.27
C THR A 273 -21.98 2.35 1.11
N THR A 274 -20.89 1.81 1.59
CA THR A 274 -20.76 1.21 2.93
C THR A 274 -19.50 1.75 3.60
N ASP A 275 -19.60 2.09 4.88
CA ASP A 275 -18.44 2.49 5.66
C ASP A 275 -17.66 1.27 6.15
N PHE A 276 -16.39 1.19 5.78
CA PHE A 276 -15.44 0.28 6.41
C PHE A 276 -14.89 0.93 7.66
N SER A 277 -15.54 0.68 8.80
CA SER A 277 -15.04 1.09 10.11
C SER A 277 -14.24 -0.03 10.75
N GLY A 278 -13.14 0.30 11.38
CA GLY A 278 -12.31 -0.70 12.06
C GLY A 278 -11.21 -0.08 12.91
N ASN A 279 -10.71 -0.89 13.85
CA ASN A 279 -9.54 -0.56 14.64
C ASN A 279 -8.32 -1.25 14.03
N TYR A 280 -7.26 -0.48 13.86
CA TYR A 280 -6.04 -0.92 13.21
C TYR A 280 -4.88 -0.85 14.20
N THR A 281 -4.13 -1.93 14.31
CA THR A 281 -2.88 -2.01 15.07
C THR A 281 -1.84 -2.75 14.25
N ALA A 282 -0.58 -2.36 14.39
CA ALA A 282 0.53 -3.03 13.74
C ALA A 282 1.67 -3.24 14.71
N ARG A 283 2.22 -4.46 14.71
CA ARG A 283 3.44 -4.82 15.44
C ARG A 283 4.30 -5.68 14.54
N ALA A 284 5.60 -5.42 14.53
CA ALA A 284 6.53 -6.23 13.75
C ALA A 284 7.84 -6.43 14.51
N HIS A 285 8.41 -7.61 14.34
CA HIS A 285 9.74 -7.96 14.79
C HIS A 285 10.61 -8.23 13.56
N THR A 286 11.76 -7.60 13.49
CA THR A 286 12.70 -7.79 12.39
C THR A 286 14.03 -8.32 12.93
N PHE A 287 14.59 -9.29 12.23
CA PHE A 287 15.92 -9.83 12.51
C PHE A 287 16.74 -9.73 11.25
N SER A 288 17.98 -9.25 11.38
CA SER A 288 18.90 -9.13 10.25
C SER A 288 20.25 -9.72 10.58
N LEU A 289 20.82 -10.42 9.59
CA LEU A 289 22.18 -10.92 9.60
C LEU A 289 22.91 -10.37 8.37
N GLY A 290 24.05 -9.72 8.58
CA GLY A 290 24.93 -9.23 7.53
C GLY A 290 26.32 -9.82 7.64
N LEU A 291 26.94 -10.11 6.49
CA LEU A 291 28.33 -10.54 6.41
C LEU A 291 29.08 -9.56 5.49
N ASN A 292 30.11 -8.90 6.02
CA ASN A 292 30.93 -7.97 5.26
C ASN A 292 32.35 -8.51 5.17
N PHE A 293 32.82 -8.73 3.95
CA PHE A 293 34.19 -9.17 3.68
C PHE A 293 35.03 -7.99 3.25
N ARG A 294 36.23 -7.86 3.86
CA ARG A 294 37.22 -6.83 3.53
C ARG A 294 38.45 -7.50 2.95
N PHE A 295 38.83 -7.11 1.77
CA PHE A 295 39.99 -7.65 1.04
C PHE A 295 41.14 -6.62 1.03
#